data_3e89c52214d07d0fcc254f5b448ad45c
#
_entry.id   3e89c52214d07d0fcc254f5b448ad45c
#
_cell.length_a   1.000
_cell.length_b   1.000
_cell.length_c   1.000
_cell.angle_alpha   90.00
_cell.angle_beta   90.00
_cell.angle_gamma   90.00
#
_symmetry.space_group_name_H-M   'P 1'
#
loop_
_entity.id
_entity.type
_entity.pdbx_description
1 polymer ?
#
loop_
_entity_poly.entity_id
_entity_poly.type
_entity_poly.pdbx_seq_one_letter_code
_entity_poly.pdbx_strand_id
1 'polypeptide(L)'
;QLELNLSAPMLLTRELLPLLQQHNEAALVFVGSTFGSIGYAGFATYCASKFGLRGFAETLRRELSDSGVHVHYLAPRATRTELNGPRVVALNAALGTAMDDPSVVAGELLALLAGPRGSERFVGWPEKLFVRINGVLPRLVDAALAGKLSTVRRFARQNFPARSSEP
;
A
#
# COMPACT_ATOMS: atom_id res chain seq x y z
N GLN A 1 12.52 0.35 -5.59
CA GLN A 1 11.18 0.43 -4.93
C GLN A 1 11.25 1.12 -3.58
N LEU A 2 12.19 0.75 -2.67
CA LEU A 2 12.34 1.41 -1.37
C LEU A 2 12.59 2.91 -1.54
N GLU A 3 13.50 3.27 -2.42
CA GLU A 3 13.85 4.65 -2.70
C GLU A 3 12.64 5.48 -3.15
N LEU A 4 11.88 4.99 -4.14
CA LEU A 4 10.74 5.70 -4.71
C LEU A 4 9.50 5.66 -3.79
N ASN A 5 9.22 4.51 -3.15
CA ASN A 5 7.97 4.32 -2.41
C ASN A 5 8.07 4.74 -0.93
N LEU A 6 9.28 4.89 -0.40
CA LEU A 6 9.49 5.17 1.02
C LEU A 6 10.42 6.37 1.22
N SER A 7 11.68 6.30 0.75
CA SER A 7 12.66 7.35 1.01
C SER A 7 12.26 8.68 0.38
N ALA A 8 11.83 8.68 -0.87
CA ALA A 8 11.42 9.91 -1.56
C ALA A 8 10.20 10.59 -0.89
N PRO A 9 9.09 9.90 -0.53
CA PRO A 9 8.02 10.51 0.26
C PRO A 9 8.48 11.07 1.60
N MET A 10 9.38 10.39 2.32
CA MET A 10 9.91 10.89 3.60
C MET A 10 10.72 12.17 3.41
N LEU A 11 11.62 12.22 2.42
CA LEU A 11 12.42 13.40 2.10
C LEU A 11 11.54 14.56 1.62
N LEU A 12 10.59 14.28 0.72
CA LEU A 12 9.64 15.29 0.25
C LEU A 12 8.81 15.87 1.39
N THR A 13 8.38 15.02 2.32
CA THR A 13 7.64 15.47 3.51
C THR A 13 8.50 16.41 4.36
N ARG A 14 9.76 16.07 4.60
CA ARG A 14 10.70 16.92 5.35
C ARG A 14 10.82 18.31 4.74
N GLU A 15 10.96 18.38 3.42
CA GLU A 15 11.11 19.66 2.72
C GLU A 15 9.81 20.48 2.67
N LEU A 16 8.65 19.83 2.57
CA LEU A 16 7.34 20.50 2.49
C LEU A 16 6.75 20.85 3.84
N LEU A 17 7.11 20.13 4.90
CA LEU A 17 6.50 20.29 6.22
C LEU A 17 6.57 21.74 6.78
N PRO A 18 7.70 22.46 6.68
CA PRO A 18 7.77 23.85 7.15
C PRO A 18 6.80 24.77 6.40
N LEU A 19 6.53 24.50 5.12
CA LEU A 19 5.56 25.25 4.31
C LEU A 19 4.13 24.92 4.75
N LEU A 20 3.82 23.63 4.94
CA LEU A 20 2.49 23.19 5.38
C LEU A 20 2.13 23.75 6.76
N GLN A 21 3.10 23.85 7.68
CA GLN A 21 2.90 24.39 9.02
C GLN A 21 2.63 25.88 9.06
N GLN A 22 2.84 26.63 7.97
CA GLN A 22 2.47 28.04 7.86
C GLN A 22 0.97 28.25 7.65
N HIS A 23 0.22 27.19 7.37
CA HIS A 23 -1.21 27.23 7.14
C HIS A 23 -1.98 26.75 8.37
N ASN A 24 -3.13 27.38 8.66
CA ASN A 24 -4.01 26.98 9.75
C ASN A 24 -4.60 25.58 9.56
N GLU A 25 -4.79 25.18 8.29
CA GLU A 25 -5.21 23.85 7.90
C GLU A 25 -4.46 23.40 6.65
N ALA A 26 -3.80 22.27 6.75
CA ALA A 26 -3.12 21.61 5.63
C ALA A 26 -3.35 20.10 5.71
N ALA A 27 -3.41 19.44 4.56
CA ALA A 27 -3.56 17.98 4.48
C ALA A 27 -2.34 17.37 3.79
N LEU A 28 -1.80 16.33 4.41
CA LEU A 28 -0.75 15.49 3.86
C LEU A 28 -1.29 14.08 3.70
N VAL A 29 -1.38 13.58 2.46
CA VAL A 29 -1.95 12.26 2.18
C VAL A 29 -0.89 11.32 1.65
N PHE A 30 -0.64 10.22 2.35
CA PHE A 30 0.20 9.14 1.88
C PHE A 30 -0.64 8.07 1.18
N VAL A 31 -0.38 7.87 -0.11
CA VAL A 31 -1.02 6.80 -0.88
C VAL A 31 -0.20 5.51 -0.72
N GLY A 32 -0.69 4.67 0.16
CA GLY A 32 -0.11 3.38 0.47
C GLY A 32 -0.63 2.24 -0.40
N SER A 33 -0.94 1.13 0.25
CA SER A 33 -1.56 -0.08 -0.33
C SER A 33 -2.09 -0.97 0.80
N THR A 34 -3.02 -1.87 0.52
CA THR A 34 -3.36 -2.98 1.42
C THR A 34 -2.13 -3.84 1.75
N PHE A 35 -1.15 -3.92 0.83
CA PHE A 35 0.15 -4.57 1.06
C PHE A 35 1.09 -3.77 1.99
N GLY A 36 0.69 -2.62 2.48
CA GLY A 36 1.28 -1.94 3.64
C GLY A 36 0.76 -2.45 4.99
N SER A 37 -0.12 -3.45 4.98
CA SER A 37 -0.70 -4.05 6.19
C SER A 37 -0.78 -5.57 6.14
N ILE A 38 -0.61 -6.16 4.96
CA ILE A 38 -0.61 -7.61 4.72
C ILE A 38 0.62 -7.93 3.86
N GLY A 39 1.52 -8.79 4.37
CA GLY A 39 2.62 -9.34 3.59
C GLY A 39 2.10 -10.30 2.52
N TYR A 40 2.53 -10.14 1.27
CA TYR A 40 2.08 -10.98 0.17
C TYR A 40 3.27 -11.63 -0.53
N ALA A 41 3.20 -12.95 -0.72
CA ALA A 41 4.25 -13.72 -1.38
C ALA A 41 4.55 -13.16 -2.79
N GLY A 42 5.83 -13.08 -3.16
CA GLY A 42 6.27 -12.51 -4.43
C GLY A 42 6.40 -10.98 -4.45
N PHE A 43 5.97 -10.27 -3.39
CA PHE A 43 5.99 -8.82 -3.30
C PHE A 43 6.77 -8.30 -2.07
N ALA A 44 7.75 -9.05 -1.57
CA ALA A 44 8.44 -8.75 -0.31
C ALA A 44 8.99 -7.31 -0.24
N THR A 45 9.74 -6.86 -1.25
CA THR A 45 10.31 -5.50 -1.28
C THR A 45 9.22 -4.43 -1.39
N TYR A 46 8.15 -4.69 -2.17
CA TYR A 46 7.01 -3.78 -2.26
C TYR A 46 6.27 -3.69 -0.93
N CYS A 47 5.97 -4.81 -0.30
CA CYS A 47 5.36 -4.85 1.03
C CYS A 47 6.21 -4.07 2.03
N ALA A 48 7.53 -4.33 2.10
CA ALA A 48 8.44 -3.62 2.99
C ALA A 48 8.36 -2.09 2.79
N SER A 49 8.34 -1.61 1.54
CA SER A 49 8.22 -0.19 1.23
C SER A 49 6.88 0.40 1.69
N LYS A 50 5.78 -0.33 1.51
CA LYS A 50 4.43 0.14 1.87
C LYS A 50 4.13 0.01 3.38
N PHE A 51 4.67 -0.99 4.07
CA PHE A 51 4.65 -1.07 5.54
C PHE A 51 5.43 0.09 6.15
N GLY A 52 6.64 0.37 5.63
CA GLY A 52 7.44 1.52 6.07
C GLY A 52 6.71 2.84 5.88
N LEU A 53 6.07 3.05 4.72
CA LEU A 53 5.30 4.26 4.45
C LEU A 53 4.10 4.40 5.38
N ARG A 54 3.41 3.30 5.71
CA ARG A 54 2.32 3.31 6.67
C ARG A 54 2.79 3.68 8.07
N GLY A 55 3.87 3.04 8.54
CA GLY A 55 4.46 3.35 9.84
C GLY A 55 4.92 4.80 9.93
N PHE A 56 5.53 5.34 8.86
CA PHE A 56 5.92 6.74 8.78
C PHE A 56 4.70 7.68 8.88
N ALA A 57 3.65 7.42 8.09
CA ALA A 57 2.42 8.22 8.13
C ALA A 57 1.75 8.19 9.51
N GLU A 58 1.70 7.02 10.15
CA GLU A 58 1.12 6.82 11.48
C GLU A 58 1.90 7.60 12.55
N THR A 59 3.24 7.53 12.52
CA THR A 59 4.10 8.26 13.45
C THR A 59 3.98 9.76 13.25
N LEU A 60 4.09 10.23 12.01
CA LEU A 60 4.00 11.64 11.68
C LEU A 60 2.63 12.25 12.08
N ARG A 61 1.54 11.48 11.94
CA ARG A 61 0.21 11.90 12.41
C ARG A 61 0.17 12.16 13.90
N ARG A 62 0.90 11.34 14.69
CA ARG A 62 1.01 11.54 16.14
C ARG A 62 1.88 12.74 16.49
N GLU A 63 3.01 12.91 15.79
CA GLU A 63 3.93 14.04 15.99
C GLU A 63 3.28 15.39 15.66
N LEU A 64 2.38 15.42 14.68
CA LEU A 64 1.71 16.65 14.24
C LEU A 64 0.29 16.82 14.81
N SER A 65 -0.07 16.05 15.84
CA SER A 65 -1.43 16.04 16.41
C SER A 65 -1.88 17.38 17.00
N ASP A 66 -0.95 18.23 17.39
CA ASP A 66 -1.16 19.58 17.93
C ASP A 66 -0.95 20.70 16.91
N SER A 67 -0.77 20.35 15.63
CA SER A 67 -0.55 21.29 14.52
C SER A 67 -1.78 21.38 13.60
N GLY A 68 -1.75 22.39 12.69
CA GLY A 68 -2.73 22.51 11.61
C GLY A 68 -2.53 21.52 10.46
N VAL A 69 -1.51 20.63 10.51
CA VAL A 69 -1.21 19.67 9.45
C VAL A 69 -1.86 18.31 9.75
N HIS A 70 -2.81 17.90 8.92
CA HIS A 70 -3.54 16.65 9.08
C HIS A 70 -2.96 15.57 8.18
N VAL A 71 -2.39 14.53 8.79
CA VAL A 71 -1.75 13.42 8.08
C VAL A 71 -2.76 12.29 7.86
N HIS A 72 -2.98 11.94 6.60
CA HIS A 72 -3.88 10.87 6.19
C HIS A 72 -3.12 9.74 5.51
N TYR A 73 -3.68 8.54 5.58
CA TYR A 73 -3.17 7.37 4.86
C TYR A 73 -4.30 6.73 4.07
N LEU A 74 -4.14 6.63 2.75
CA LEU A 74 -5.06 5.97 1.84
C LEU A 74 -4.43 4.67 1.35
N ALA A 75 -5.09 3.54 1.56
CA ALA A 75 -4.59 2.22 1.20
C ALA A 75 -5.48 1.55 0.13
N PRO A 76 -5.25 1.80 -1.17
CA PRO A 76 -5.94 1.10 -2.24
C PRO A 76 -5.57 -0.40 -2.25
N ARG A 77 -6.50 -1.22 -2.76
CA ARG A 77 -6.18 -2.54 -3.28
C ARG A 77 -5.66 -2.45 -4.72
N ALA A 78 -5.58 -3.58 -5.42
CA ALA A 78 -5.17 -3.57 -6.83
C ALA A 78 -6.05 -2.60 -7.64
N THR A 79 -5.41 -1.66 -8.34
CA THR A 79 -6.07 -0.62 -9.15
C THR A 79 -5.58 -0.75 -10.58
N ARG A 80 -6.48 -0.63 -11.56
CA ARG A 80 -6.12 -0.66 -12.99
C ARG A 80 -5.37 0.60 -13.38
N THR A 81 -4.06 0.49 -13.51
CA THR A 81 -3.18 1.58 -13.94
C THR A 81 -2.11 1.05 -14.87
N GLU A 82 -1.49 1.92 -15.66
CA GLU A 82 -0.36 1.56 -16.53
C GLU A 82 0.88 1.11 -15.76
N LEU A 83 0.96 1.39 -14.45
CA LEU A 83 2.02 0.88 -13.58
C LEU A 83 1.95 -0.65 -13.37
N ASN A 84 0.79 -1.25 -13.62
CA ASN A 84 0.64 -2.70 -13.57
C ASN A 84 1.15 -3.31 -14.87
N GLY A 85 2.39 -3.79 -14.87
CA GLY A 85 2.92 -4.53 -15.99
C GLY A 85 2.06 -5.76 -16.34
N PRO A 86 2.13 -6.29 -17.58
CA PRO A 86 1.28 -7.39 -18.06
C PRO A 86 1.26 -8.61 -17.15
N ARG A 87 2.38 -8.89 -16.47
CA ARG A 87 2.51 -10.02 -15.52
C ARG A 87 1.71 -9.83 -14.25
N VAL A 88 1.68 -8.61 -13.71
CA VAL A 88 0.88 -8.29 -12.52
C VAL A 88 -0.60 -8.41 -12.85
N VAL A 89 -1.01 -7.95 -14.02
CA VAL A 89 -2.38 -8.08 -14.53
C VAL A 89 -2.74 -9.57 -14.68
N ALA A 90 -1.88 -10.37 -15.29
CA ALA A 90 -2.10 -11.80 -15.47
C ALA A 90 -2.12 -12.56 -14.12
N LEU A 91 -1.25 -12.19 -13.18
CA LEU A 91 -1.28 -12.76 -11.82
C LEU A 91 -2.58 -12.42 -11.10
N ASN A 92 -3.03 -11.16 -11.14
CA ASN A 92 -4.29 -10.74 -10.53
C ASN A 92 -5.48 -11.51 -11.14
N ALA A 93 -5.52 -11.68 -12.45
CA ALA A 93 -6.53 -12.48 -13.13
C ALA A 93 -6.50 -13.96 -12.67
N ALA A 94 -5.32 -14.57 -12.60
CA ALA A 94 -5.14 -15.95 -12.15
C ALA A 94 -5.52 -16.17 -10.67
N LEU A 95 -5.42 -15.13 -9.85
CA LEU A 95 -5.77 -15.16 -8.44
C LEU A 95 -7.24 -14.75 -8.17
N GLY A 96 -7.98 -14.36 -9.20
CA GLY A 96 -9.32 -13.80 -9.05
C GLY A 96 -9.36 -12.50 -8.26
N THR A 97 -8.24 -11.73 -8.27
CA THR A 97 -8.14 -10.47 -7.53
C THR A 97 -8.92 -9.39 -8.28
N ALA A 98 -9.93 -8.81 -7.63
CA ALA A 98 -10.64 -7.68 -8.17
C ALA A 98 -9.72 -6.45 -8.25
N MET A 99 -9.79 -5.73 -9.36
CA MET A 99 -9.04 -4.48 -9.58
C MET A 99 -10.02 -3.31 -9.69
N ASP A 100 -9.81 -2.30 -8.89
CA ASP A 100 -10.63 -1.09 -8.92
C ASP A 100 -10.24 -0.18 -10.09
N ASP A 101 -11.18 0.63 -10.54
CA ASP A 101 -10.90 1.75 -11.43
C ASP A 101 -10.20 2.88 -10.65
N PRO A 102 -9.28 3.64 -11.26
CA PRO A 102 -8.65 4.79 -10.61
C PRO A 102 -9.64 5.81 -10.04
N SER A 103 -10.80 5.99 -10.67
CA SER A 103 -11.85 6.90 -10.20
C SER A 103 -12.41 6.50 -8.83
N VAL A 104 -12.46 5.21 -8.51
CA VAL A 104 -12.85 4.72 -7.17
C VAL A 104 -11.86 5.20 -6.12
N VAL A 105 -10.56 5.09 -6.40
CA VAL A 105 -9.51 5.55 -5.48
C VAL A 105 -9.55 7.07 -5.33
N ALA A 106 -9.78 7.80 -6.42
CA ALA A 106 -9.94 9.26 -6.39
C ALA A 106 -11.16 9.68 -5.55
N GLY A 107 -12.29 9.01 -5.70
CA GLY A 107 -13.48 9.24 -4.87
C GLY A 107 -13.22 8.98 -3.39
N GLU A 108 -12.50 7.91 -3.05
CA GLU A 108 -12.13 7.58 -1.67
C GLU A 108 -11.13 8.60 -1.09
N LEU A 109 -10.26 9.18 -1.93
CA LEU A 109 -9.37 10.28 -1.54
C LEU A 109 -10.17 11.54 -1.16
N LEU A 110 -11.13 11.93 -2.00
CA LEU A 110 -11.99 13.09 -1.72
C LEU A 110 -12.80 12.87 -0.44
N ALA A 111 -13.36 11.68 -0.27
CA ALA A 111 -14.09 11.33 0.94
C ALA A 111 -13.21 11.26 2.20
N LEU A 112 -11.92 10.90 2.03
CA LEU A 112 -10.93 10.92 3.11
C LEU A 112 -10.65 12.36 3.57
N LEU A 113 -10.44 13.26 2.61
CA LEU A 113 -10.18 14.68 2.87
C LEU A 113 -11.39 15.42 3.47
N ALA A 114 -12.60 15.03 3.09
CA ALA A 114 -13.84 15.57 3.65
C ALA A 114 -14.21 14.95 5.02
N GLY A 115 -13.52 13.90 5.43
CA GLY A 115 -13.77 13.15 6.66
C GLY A 115 -13.01 13.66 7.89
N PRO A 116 -12.96 12.84 8.95
CA PRO A 116 -12.23 13.18 10.17
C PRO A 116 -10.75 13.45 9.91
N ARG A 117 -10.21 14.45 10.59
CA ARG A 117 -8.80 14.85 10.51
C ARG A 117 -7.86 13.69 10.86
N GLY A 118 -6.78 13.54 10.11
CA GLY A 118 -5.76 12.53 10.39
C GLY A 118 -6.26 11.09 10.33
N SER A 119 -7.05 10.72 9.33
CA SER A 119 -7.68 9.41 9.20
C SER A 119 -6.90 8.44 8.31
N GLU A 120 -7.12 7.14 8.54
CA GLU A 120 -6.63 6.05 7.70
C GLU A 120 -7.81 5.39 6.99
N ARG A 121 -7.69 5.18 5.66
CA ARG A 121 -8.74 4.57 4.85
C ARG A 121 -8.20 3.47 3.96
N PHE A 122 -8.76 2.27 4.12
CA PHE A 122 -8.54 1.14 3.23
C PHE A 122 -9.65 1.10 2.18
N VAL A 123 -9.29 0.90 0.91
CA VAL A 123 -10.22 0.82 -0.20
C VAL A 123 -10.47 -0.64 -0.55
N GLY A 124 -11.74 -0.96 -0.81
CA GLY A 124 -12.15 -2.28 -1.28
C GLY A 124 -12.61 -3.24 -0.18
N TRP A 125 -13.40 -4.21 -0.60
CA TRP A 125 -13.88 -5.32 0.18
C TRP A 125 -13.55 -6.61 -0.58
N PRO A 126 -13.04 -7.67 0.05
CA PRO A 126 -12.93 -7.91 1.50
C PRO A 126 -11.61 -7.43 2.15
N GLU A 127 -10.76 -6.71 1.46
CA GLU A 127 -9.41 -6.34 1.91
C GLU A 127 -9.42 -5.56 3.22
N LYS A 128 -10.41 -4.68 3.44
CA LYS A 128 -10.61 -3.97 4.72
C LYS A 128 -10.72 -4.91 5.92
N LEU A 129 -11.39 -6.04 5.74
CA LEU A 129 -11.54 -7.05 6.79
C LEU A 129 -10.25 -7.82 6.99
N PHE A 130 -9.60 -8.25 5.90
CA PHE A 130 -8.33 -8.99 5.98
C PHE A 130 -7.23 -8.20 6.68
N VAL A 131 -7.14 -6.90 6.44
CA VAL A 131 -6.19 -6.02 7.14
C VAL A 131 -6.41 -6.04 8.65
N ARG A 132 -7.66 -5.96 9.10
CA ARG A 132 -8.01 -6.01 10.54
C ARG A 132 -7.71 -7.37 11.13
N ILE A 133 -8.07 -8.45 10.44
CA ILE A 133 -7.78 -9.82 10.88
C ILE A 133 -6.26 -10.03 10.95
N ASN A 134 -5.50 -9.57 9.96
CA ASN A 134 -4.04 -9.70 9.96
C ASN A 134 -3.39 -8.99 11.15
N GLY A 135 -3.94 -7.86 11.58
CA GLY A 135 -3.44 -7.12 12.75
C GLY A 135 -3.62 -7.85 14.09
N VAL A 136 -4.58 -8.79 14.18
CA VAL A 136 -4.92 -9.50 15.43
C VAL A 136 -4.58 -10.99 15.34
N LEU A 137 -4.86 -11.61 14.22
CA LEU A 137 -4.74 -13.06 14.00
C LEU A 137 -4.01 -13.36 12.68
N PRO A 138 -2.71 -12.98 12.53
CA PRO A 138 -1.97 -13.10 11.28
C PRO A 138 -1.93 -14.55 10.75
N ARG A 139 -1.89 -15.55 11.62
CA ARG A 139 -1.87 -16.97 11.23
C ARG A 139 -3.11 -17.41 10.44
N LEU A 140 -4.26 -16.77 10.64
CA LEU A 140 -5.46 -17.06 9.85
C LEU A 140 -5.29 -16.53 8.41
N VAL A 141 -4.68 -15.35 8.27
CA VAL A 141 -4.36 -14.78 6.97
C VAL A 141 -3.28 -15.59 6.26
N ASP A 142 -2.25 -16.07 6.99
CA ASP A 142 -1.22 -16.98 6.45
C ASP A 142 -1.87 -18.25 5.88
N ALA A 143 -2.77 -18.88 6.61
CA ALA A 143 -3.49 -20.08 6.14
C ALA A 143 -4.34 -19.78 4.89
N ALA A 144 -5.04 -18.66 4.84
CA ALA A 144 -5.85 -18.26 3.69
C ALA A 144 -4.98 -17.94 2.45
N LEU A 145 -3.78 -17.39 2.64
CA LEU A 145 -2.86 -17.05 1.54
C LEU A 145 -2.01 -18.24 1.09
N ALA A 146 -1.82 -19.27 1.92
CA ALA A 146 -1.01 -20.45 1.59
C ALA A 146 -1.49 -21.15 0.31
N GLY A 147 -2.80 -21.25 0.10
CA GLY A 147 -3.40 -21.82 -1.11
C GLY A 147 -3.06 -21.07 -2.41
N LYS A 148 -2.67 -19.80 -2.32
CA LYS A 148 -2.30 -18.95 -3.48
C LYS A 148 -0.83 -19.06 -3.86
N LEU A 149 0.00 -19.65 -2.99
CA LEU A 149 1.46 -19.66 -3.13
C LEU A 149 1.94 -20.37 -4.40
N SER A 150 1.31 -21.48 -4.80
CA SER A 150 1.66 -22.21 -6.03
C SER A 150 1.49 -21.35 -7.28
N THR A 151 0.38 -20.62 -7.35
CA THR A 151 0.11 -19.67 -8.45
C THR A 151 1.15 -18.55 -8.46
N VAL A 152 1.40 -17.90 -7.32
CA VAL A 152 2.41 -16.84 -7.21
C VAL A 152 3.79 -17.33 -7.65
N ARG A 153 4.23 -18.52 -7.20
CA ARG A 153 5.51 -19.13 -7.60
C ARG A 153 5.61 -19.37 -9.09
N ARG A 154 4.53 -19.80 -9.74
CA ARG A 154 4.51 -20.00 -11.20
C ARG A 154 4.82 -18.71 -11.94
N PHE A 155 4.21 -17.59 -11.56
CA PHE A 155 4.47 -16.29 -12.18
C PHE A 155 5.84 -15.71 -11.80
N ALA A 156 6.34 -15.96 -10.58
CA ALA A 156 7.66 -15.51 -10.15
C ALA A 156 8.81 -16.22 -10.87
N ARG A 157 8.71 -17.54 -11.09
CA ARG A 157 9.74 -18.35 -11.78
C ARG A 157 9.94 -17.94 -13.24
N GLN A 158 8.96 -17.40 -13.90
CA GLN A 158 9.09 -16.88 -15.25
C GLN A 158 10.02 -15.67 -15.36
N ASN A 159 10.44 -15.10 -14.22
CA ASN A 159 11.38 -13.97 -14.13
C ASN A 159 12.85 -14.38 -13.98
N PHE A 160 13.10 -15.64 -13.60
CA PHE A 160 14.46 -16.18 -13.44
C PHE A 160 14.56 -17.40 -14.36
N PRO A 161 15.00 -17.24 -15.62
CA PRO A 161 15.44 -18.42 -16.38
C PRO A 161 16.42 -19.19 -15.50
N ALA A 162 16.26 -20.51 -15.41
CA ALA A 162 17.18 -21.36 -14.67
C ALA A 162 18.59 -20.90 -15.04
N ARG A 163 19.43 -20.63 -14.04
CA ARG A 163 20.85 -20.45 -14.29
C ARG A 163 21.26 -21.70 -15.06
N SER A 164 21.70 -21.53 -16.30
CA SER A 164 22.37 -22.57 -17.02
C SER A 164 23.48 -23.04 -16.10
N SER A 165 23.36 -24.29 -15.64
CA SER A 165 24.46 -24.99 -15.00
C SER A 165 25.55 -25.11 -16.08
N GLU A 166 26.39 -24.10 -16.19
CA GLU A 166 27.66 -24.29 -16.89
C GLU A 166 28.54 -25.19 -16.02
N PRO A 167 29.15 -26.22 -16.68
CA PRO A 167 29.98 -27.21 -15.99
C PRO A 167 31.27 -26.63 -15.47
#